data_4cea02108f9693293bae5f066c925209
#
_entry.id   4cea02108f9693293bae5f066c925209
#
_cell.length_a   1.000
_cell.length_b   1.000
_cell.length_c   1.000
_cell.angle_alpha   90.00
_cell.angle_beta   90.00
_cell.angle_gamma   90.00
#
_symmetry.space_group_name_H-M   'P 1'
#
loop_
_entity.id
_entity.type
_entity.pdbx_description
1 polymer ?
#
loop_
_entity_poly.entity_id
_entity_poly.type
_entity_poly.pdbx_seq_one_letter_code
_entity_poly.pdbx_strand_id
1 'polypeptide(L)'
;MLAAPALALQARAQDAKPIVQQAVTAELAANRDDQSHWRYLRSEAGGNSLIIVETEHGAISRHVQENGRPASAKALAEDDAHIQKFIHDPAMQQKQRQNGEHDDKSAVELMNLLPQAFLWSVVSETPEMTTLSFKPDPNFHPPDMEARVMGEMSGTLIVDRAQHRIRTMKGRLESDVTIGFGLLARIKQGSTFDVERRQVAPGYWEITETHVHISGHALFFKTIGQQEDEVKSDFTLVPLGTTLDQAVGLLKGAAK
;
A
#
# COMPACT_ATOMS: atom_id res chain seq x y z
N MET A 1 -36.51 -44.98 19.86
CA MET A 1 -35.23 -44.27 19.63
C MET A 1 -35.17 -43.82 18.17
N LEU A 2 -35.48 -42.57 17.92
CA LEU A 2 -35.42 -41.96 16.58
C LEU A 2 -34.10 -41.19 16.50
N ALA A 3 -33.19 -41.65 15.62
CA ALA A 3 -31.95 -40.93 15.32
C ALA A 3 -32.28 -39.83 14.30
N ALA A 4 -32.06 -38.59 14.69
CA ALA A 4 -32.10 -37.45 13.76
C ALA A 4 -30.81 -37.44 12.90
N PRO A 5 -30.90 -37.27 11.57
CA PRO A 5 -29.70 -37.11 10.75
C PRO A 5 -29.13 -35.72 11.00
N ALA A 6 -27.88 -35.65 11.43
CA ALA A 6 -27.08 -34.45 11.43
C ALA A 6 -26.82 -34.02 9.94
N LEU A 7 -27.50 -32.99 9.47
CA LEU A 7 -27.18 -32.32 8.23
C LEU A 7 -25.83 -31.61 8.42
N ALA A 8 -24.78 -32.25 7.97
CA ALA A 8 -23.50 -31.56 7.77
C ALA A 8 -23.72 -30.48 6.70
N LEU A 9 -23.72 -29.21 7.09
CA LEU A 9 -23.54 -28.09 6.17
C LEU A 9 -22.16 -28.24 5.57
N GLN A 10 -22.10 -28.82 4.38
CA GLN A 10 -20.92 -28.66 3.52
C GLN A 10 -20.90 -27.19 3.08
N ALA A 11 -20.04 -26.40 3.70
CA ALA A 11 -19.68 -25.09 3.19
C ALA A 11 -19.14 -25.32 1.76
N ARG A 12 -19.96 -25.05 0.76
CA ARG A 12 -19.48 -24.95 -0.61
C ARG A 12 -18.46 -23.84 -0.61
N ALA A 13 -17.20 -24.16 -0.90
CA ALA A 13 -16.21 -23.18 -1.24
C ALA A 13 -16.77 -22.42 -2.47
N GLN A 14 -17.39 -21.29 -2.21
CA GLN A 14 -17.91 -20.43 -3.27
C GLN A 14 -16.68 -19.80 -3.92
N ASP A 15 -16.57 -19.93 -5.23
CA ASP A 15 -15.51 -19.25 -5.98
C ASP A 15 -15.64 -17.74 -5.72
N ALA A 16 -14.63 -17.17 -5.07
CA ALA A 16 -14.61 -15.77 -4.66
C ALA A 16 -13.96 -14.87 -5.74
N LYS A 17 -13.49 -15.45 -6.83
CA LYS A 17 -12.84 -14.71 -7.93
C LYS A 17 -13.69 -13.56 -8.48
N PRO A 18 -15.02 -13.70 -8.69
CA PRO A 18 -15.87 -12.59 -9.12
C PRO A 18 -15.87 -11.40 -8.15
N ILE A 19 -15.82 -11.65 -6.83
CA ILE A 19 -15.76 -10.58 -5.82
C ILE A 19 -14.46 -9.80 -5.97
N VAL A 20 -13.34 -10.51 -6.15
CA VAL A 20 -12.03 -9.89 -6.36
C VAL A 20 -12.00 -9.10 -7.67
N GLN A 21 -12.56 -9.64 -8.76
CA GLN A 21 -12.66 -8.94 -10.05
C GLN A 21 -13.44 -7.63 -9.92
N GLN A 22 -14.54 -7.65 -9.18
CA GLN A 22 -15.35 -6.47 -8.92
C GLN A 22 -14.58 -5.44 -8.09
N ALA A 23 -13.88 -5.88 -7.04
CA ALA A 23 -13.06 -5.00 -6.21
C ALA A 23 -11.92 -4.36 -7.03
N VAL A 24 -11.19 -5.15 -7.82
CA VAL A 24 -10.15 -4.64 -8.72
C VAL A 24 -10.71 -3.62 -9.70
N THR A 25 -11.86 -3.89 -10.29
CA THR A 25 -12.51 -2.96 -11.22
C THR A 25 -12.87 -1.64 -10.54
N ALA A 26 -13.39 -1.68 -9.31
CA ALA A 26 -13.74 -0.49 -8.53
C ALA A 26 -12.49 0.32 -8.14
N GLU A 27 -11.40 -0.36 -7.73
CA GLU A 27 -10.13 0.31 -7.40
C GLU A 27 -9.52 1.00 -8.62
N LEU A 28 -9.43 0.31 -9.75
CA LEU A 28 -8.86 0.87 -10.97
C LEU A 28 -9.69 2.04 -11.52
N ALA A 29 -11.03 1.98 -11.42
CA ALA A 29 -11.90 3.07 -11.80
C ALA A 29 -11.68 4.30 -10.90
N ALA A 30 -11.64 4.09 -9.58
CA ALA A 30 -11.42 5.17 -8.64
C ALA A 30 -10.03 5.82 -8.82
N ASN A 31 -8.98 5.01 -8.98
CA ASN A 31 -7.62 5.53 -9.18
C ASN A 31 -7.49 6.38 -10.46
N ARG A 32 -8.14 5.96 -11.55
CA ARG A 32 -8.10 6.71 -12.82
C ARG A 32 -8.75 8.09 -12.70
N ASP A 33 -9.81 8.20 -11.91
CA ASP A 33 -10.63 9.39 -11.80
C ASP A 33 -10.18 10.29 -10.63
N ASP A 34 -9.26 9.80 -9.78
CA ASP A 34 -8.73 10.52 -8.63
C ASP A 34 -7.59 11.47 -9.05
N GLN A 35 -7.77 12.74 -8.77
CA GLN A 35 -6.78 13.81 -8.92
C GLN A 35 -6.56 14.54 -7.59
N SER A 36 -6.94 13.91 -6.48
CA SER A 36 -6.81 14.52 -5.16
C SER A 36 -5.35 14.59 -4.74
N HIS A 37 -5.05 15.62 -3.98
CA HIS A 37 -3.78 15.80 -3.29
C HIS A 37 -4.08 15.98 -1.81
N TRP A 38 -3.23 15.41 -0.97
CA TRP A 38 -3.50 15.36 0.46
C TRP A 38 -2.40 16.01 1.28
N ARG A 39 -2.81 16.61 2.37
CA ARG A 39 -1.95 16.88 3.52
C ARG A 39 -2.27 15.83 4.57
N TYR A 40 -1.26 15.16 5.10
CA TYR A 40 -1.44 14.15 6.15
C TYR A 40 -0.21 14.07 7.07
N LEU A 41 -0.41 13.47 8.23
CA LEU A 41 0.66 13.08 9.13
C LEU A 41 1.08 11.64 8.81
N ARG A 42 2.35 11.42 8.52
CA ARG A 42 2.98 10.11 8.38
C ARG A 42 3.79 9.81 9.62
N SER A 43 3.50 8.70 10.28
CA SER A 43 4.24 8.17 11.42
C SER A 43 4.94 6.88 11.01
N GLU A 44 6.22 6.78 11.34
CA GLU A 44 7.10 5.66 10.97
C GLU A 44 7.56 4.91 12.21
N ALA A 45 8.00 3.65 12.02
CA ALA A 45 8.68 2.92 13.07
C ALA A 45 9.84 3.73 13.64
N GLY A 46 10.11 3.58 14.95
CA GLY A 46 11.17 4.34 15.62
C GLY A 46 10.74 5.72 16.13
N GLY A 47 9.46 6.10 15.94
CA GLY A 47 8.89 7.33 16.50
C GLY A 47 9.21 8.58 15.69
N ASN A 48 9.49 8.44 14.40
CA ASN A 48 9.56 9.56 13.48
C ASN A 48 8.15 9.89 12.97
N SER A 49 7.86 11.17 12.81
CA SER A 49 6.65 11.59 12.12
C SER A 49 6.89 12.86 11.30
N LEU A 50 6.23 12.90 10.14
CA LEU A 50 6.34 14.00 9.18
C LEU A 50 4.96 14.46 8.74
N ILE A 51 4.78 15.75 8.55
CA ILE A 51 3.67 16.26 7.75
C ILE A 51 4.09 16.18 6.29
N ILE A 52 3.23 15.60 5.46
CA ILE A 52 3.39 15.54 4.01
C ILE A 52 2.34 16.47 3.39
N VAL A 53 2.71 17.19 2.35
CA VAL A 53 1.77 17.95 1.51
C VAL A 53 2.05 17.60 0.06
N GLU A 54 1.07 17.03 -0.58
CA GLU A 54 1.09 16.65 -1.99
C GLU A 54 0.60 17.80 -2.87
N THR A 55 1.16 17.95 -4.04
CA THR A 55 0.72 18.88 -5.08
C THR A 55 0.95 18.26 -6.46
N GLU A 56 0.40 18.85 -7.50
CA GLU A 56 0.66 18.43 -8.90
C GLU A 56 2.14 18.51 -9.30
N HIS A 57 2.96 19.26 -8.55
CA HIS A 57 4.39 19.42 -8.80
C HIS A 57 5.25 18.44 -8.00
N GLY A 58 4.64 17.65 -7.13
CA GLY A 58 5.26 16.68 -6.23
C GLY A 58 4.90 16.94 -4.77
N ALA A 59 5.45 16.11 -3.89
CA ALA A 59 5.20 16.17 -2.45
C ALA A 59 6.41 16.78 -1.73
N ILE A 60 6.11 17.60 -0.71
CA ILE A 60 7.08 18.12 0.24
C ILE A 60 6.74 17.64 1.66
N SER A 61 7.76 17.49 2.49
CA SER A 61 7.59 16.97 3.84
C SER A 61 8.38 17.74 4.88
N ARG A 62 7.93 17.69 6.15
CA ARG A 62 8.62 18.33 7.27
C ARG A 62 8.44 17.49 8.52
N HIS A 63 9.52 17.26 9.26
CA HIS A 63 9.50 16.54 10.52
C HIS A 63 8.64 17.24 11.57
N VAL A 64 7.88 16.42 12.30
CA VAL A 64 7.16 16.80 13.52
C VAL A 64 7.84 16.19 14.73
N GLN A 65 8.24 14.92 14.60
CA GLN A 65 8.95 14.18 15.62
C GLN A 65 10.14 13.41 15.05
N GLU A 66 11.19 13.28 15.87
CA GLU A 66 12.34 12.40 15.67
C GLU A 66 12.49 11.52 16.92
N ASN A 67 12.51 10.19 16.75
CA ASN A 67 12.66 9.23 17.85
C ASN A 67 11.68 9.49 19.02
N GLY A 68 10.42 9.79 18.70
CA GLY A 68 9.35 10.04 19.67
C GLY A 68 9.43 11.39 20.41
N ARG A 69 10.32 12.30 19.98
CA ARG A 69 10.47 13.64 20.54
C ARG A 69 10.15 14.70 19.48
N PRO A 70 9.80 15.93 19.87
CA PRO A 70 9.67 17.00 18.89
C PRO A 70 10.91 17.13 18.03
N ALA A 71 10.72 17.39 16.75
CA ALA A 71 11.82 17.52 15.79
C ALA A 71 12.84 18.58 16.25
N SER A 72 14.11 18.24 16.12
CA SER A 72 15.21 19.12 16.49
C SER A 72 15.29 20.34 15.58
N ALA A 73 15.86 21.45 16.07
CA ALA A 73 16.11 22.62 15.24
C ALA A 73 17.01 22.29 14.02
N LYS A 74 17.90 21.30 14.16
CA LYS A 74 18.74 20.81 13.07
C LYS A 74 17.90 20.13 11.99
N ALA A 75 17.05 19.16 12.37
CA ALA A 75 16.18 18.46 11.43
C ALA A 75 15.26 19.44 10.68
N LEU A 76 14.66 20.38 11.41
CA LEU A 76 13.79 21.39 10.81
C LEU A 76 14.55 22.30 9.82
N ALA A 77 15.81 22.63 10.10
CA ALA A 77 16.63 23.41 9.18
C ALA A 77 17.04 22.59 7.94
N GLU A 78 17.30 21.30 8.09
CA GLU A 78 17.57 20.38 6.98
C GLU A 78 16.35 20.21 6.09
N ASP A 79 15.16 20.06 6.67
CA ASP A 79 13.89 20.03 5.95
C ASP A 79 13.66 21.33 5.17
N ASP A 80 13.80 22.47 5.82
CA ASP A 80 13.60 23.77 5.18
C ASP A 80 14.59 23.97 4.00
N ALA A 81 15.85 23.53 4.14
CA ALA A 81 16.84 23.59 3.06
C ALA A 81 16.47 22.63 1.90
N HIS A 82 16.01 21.40 2.23
CA HIS A 82 15.56 20.43 1.22
C HIS A 82 14.33 20.94 0.46
N ILE A 83 13.34 21.47 1.16
CA ILE A 83 12.13 22.05 0.58
C ILE A 83 12.50 23.20 -0.34
N GLN A 84 13.37 24.13 0.07
CA GLN A 84 13.80 25.24 -0.76
C GLN A 84 14.52 24.74 -2.03
N LYS A 85 15.39 23.75 -1.90
CA LYS A 85 16.04 23.13 -3.06
C LYS A 85 15.02 22.52 -4.02
N PHE A 86 14.04 21.75 -3.49
CA PHE A 86 13.01 21.09 -4.30
C PHE A 86 12.16 22.11 -5.08
N ILE A 87 11.75 23.21 -4.44
CA ILE A 87 10.95 24.27 -5.06
C ILE A 87 11.68 24.88 -6.26
N HIS A 88 13.00 25.05 -6.16
CA HIS A 88 13.82 25.72 -7.19
C HIS A 88 14.49 24.75 -8.17
N ASP A 89 14.26 23.44 -8.05
CA ASP A 89 14.86 22.42 -8.90
C ASP A 89 13.81 21.63 -9.69
N PRO A 90 13.46 22.07 -10.91
CA PRO A 90 12.51 21.37 -11.76
C PRO A 90 12.90 19.92 -12.07
N ALA A 91 14.21 19.61 -12.08
CA ALA A 91 14.68 18.26 -12.35
C ALA A 91 14.37 17.31 -11.17
N MET A 92 14.50 17.79 -9.95
CA MET A 92 14.06 17.03 -8.77
C MET A 92 12.56 16.78 -8.79
N GLN A 93 11.75 17.79 -9.11
CA GLN A 93 10.30 17.67 -9.23
C GLN A 93 9.91 16.65 -10.31
N GLN A 94 10.53 16.75 -11.48
CA GLN A 94 10.29 15.81 -12.58
C GLN A 94 10.66 14.38 -12.19
N LYS A 95 11.81 14.18 -11.53
CA LYS A 95 12.23 12.85 -11.07
C LYS A 95 11.26 12.25 -10.05
N GLN A 96 10.75 13.05 -9.11
CA GLN A 96 9.78 12.57 -8.13
C GLN A 96 8.47 12.15 -8.81
N ARG A 97 7.95 12.96 -9.76
CA ARG A 97 6.76 12.58 -10.54
C ARG A 97 6.97 11.31 -11.35
N GLN A 98 8.09 11.18 -12.05
CA GLN A 98 8.40 9.97 -12.83
C GLN A 98 8.48 8.71 -11.96
N ASN A 99 9.03 8.83 -10.74
CA ASN A 99 9.03 7.72 -9.79
C ASN A 99 7.58 7.37 -9.37
N GLY A 100 6.76 8.37 -9.01
CA GLY A 100 5.36 8.14 -8.67
C GLY A 100 4.56 7.50 -9.82
N GLU A 101 4.69 8.01 -11.03
CA GLU A 101 4.05 7.43 -12.24
C GLU A 101 4.49 5.97 -12.48
N HIS A 102 5.75 5.65 -12.21
CA HIS A 102 6.26 4.29 -12.32
C HIS A 102 5.65 3.37 -11.25
N ASP A 103 5.60 3.84 -10.01
CA ASP A 103 5.04 3.09 -8.88
C ASP A 103 3.54 2.85 -9.09
N ASP A 104 2.79 3.87 -9.52
CA ASP A 104 1.36 3.77 -9.86
C ASP A 104 1.12 2.75 -10.98
N LYS A 105 1.94 2.78 -12.01
CA LYS A 105 1.86 1.83 -13.12
C LYS A 105 2.08 0.40 -12.64
N SER A 106 3.12 0.16 -11.83
CA SER A 106 3.42 -1.16 -11.26
C SER A 106 2.26 -1.63 -10.36
N ALA A 107 1.70 -0.73 -9.54
CA ALA A 107 0.54 -1.05 -8.70
C ALA A 107 -0.69 -1.45 -9.53
N VAL A 108 -0.98 -0.74 -10.62
CA VAL A 108 -2.08 -1.07 -11.55
C VAL A 108 -1.84 -2.42 -12.23
N GLU A 109 -0.61 -2.71 -12.66
CA GLU A 109 -0.25 -3.99 -13.28
C GLU A 109 -0.46 -5.15 -12.31
N LEU A 110 0.05 -5.05 -11.07
CA LEU A 110 -0.14 -6.07 -10.03
C LEU A 110 -1.63 -6.22 -9.65
N MET A 111 -2.36 -5.12 -9.53
CA MET A 111 -3.80 -5.13 -9.23
C MET A 111 -4.58 -5.93 -10.28
N ASN A 112 -4.28 -5.76 -11.57
CA ASN A 112 -4.91 -6.50 -12.65
C ASN A 112 -4.62 -8.01 -12.61
N LEU A 113 -3.51 -8.42 -12.01
CA LEU A 113 -3.13 -9.83 -11.88
C LEU A 113 -3.79 -10.51 -10.69
N LEU A 114 -4.23 -9.78 -9.66
CA LEU A 114 -4.79 -10.35 -8.42
C LEU A 114 -5.84 -11.44 -8.66
N PRO A 115 -6.86 -11.26 -9.52
CA PRO A 115 -7.88 -12.29 -9.72
C PRO A 115 -7.35 -13.60 -10.30
N GLN A 116 -6.19 -13.55 -10.97
CA GLN A 116 -5.60 -14.69 -11.69
C GLN A 116 -4.45 -15.35 -10.92
N ALA A 117 -3.77 -14.58 -10.07
CA ALA A 117 -2.59 -15.05 -9.35
C ALA A 117 -2.91 -16.04 -8.24
N PHE A 118 -4.18 -16.07 -7.80
CA PHE A 118 -4.56 -16.81 -6.59
C PHE A 118 -5.84 -17.63 -6.75
N LEU A 119 -5.89 -18.69 -5.94
CA LEU A 119 -7.13 -19.40 -5.63
C LEU A 119 -7.80 -18.68 -4.45
N TRP A 120 -9.01 -18.17 -4.68
CA TRP A 120 -9.77 -17.36 -3.75
C TRP A 120 -10.88 -18.15 -3.08
N SER A 121 -11.12 -17.90 -1.77
CA SER A 121 -12.23 -18.49 -1.03
C SER A 121 -12.84 -17.48 -0.07
N VAL A 122 -14.16 -17.48 0.07
CA VAL A 122 -14.88 -16.69 1.08
C VAL A 122 -14.64 -17.31 2.46
N VAL A 123 -14.14 -16.50 3.39
CA VAL A 123 -13.93 -16.87 4.79
C VAL A 123 -15.14 -16.47 5.64
N SER A 124 -15.58 -15.24 5.48
CA SER A 124 -16.75 -14.71 6.20
C SER A 124 -17.37 -13.53 5.46
N GLU A 125 -18.64 -13.30 5.73
CA GLU A 125 -19.39 -12.15 5.26
C GLU A 125 -20.16 -11.50 6.40
N THR A 126 -20.13 -10.17 6.43
CA THR A 126 -21.00 -9.33 7.25
C THR A 126 -21.83 -8.43 6.33
N PRO A 127 -22.80 -7.65 6.82
CA PRO A 127 -23.47 -6.65 5.98
C PRO A 127 -22.52 -5.65 5.32
N GLU A 128 -21.40 -5.32 5.97
CA GLU A 128 -20.47 -4.27 5.56
C GLU A 128 -19.26 -4.81 4.78
N MET A 129 -18.83 -6.05 5.05
CA MET A 129 -17.55 -6.56 4.57
C MET A 129 -17.62 -8.02 4.12
N THR A 130 -16.84 -8.37 3.11
CA THR A 130 -16.50 -9.74 2.76
C THR A 130 -15.02 -9.99 3.04
N THR A 131 -14.71 -11.00 3.84
CA THR A 131 -13.35 -11.47 4.08
C THR A 131 -13.06 -12.67 3.19
N LEU A 132 -12.01 -12.55 2.38
CA LEU A 132 -11.53 -13.59 1.49
C LEU A 132 -10.17 -14.10 1.98
N SER A 133 -9.88 -15.35 1.74
CA SER A 133 -8.53 -15.90 1.79
C SER A 133 -8.01 -16.15 0.39
N PHE A 134 -6.70 -16.06 0.23
CA PHE A 134 -6.02 -16.39 -1.01
C PHE A 134 -4.80 -17.26 -0.77
N LYS A 135 -4.47 -18.06 -1.76
CA LYS A 135 -3.25 -18.86 -1.82
C LYS A 135 -2.78 -18.98 -3.26
N PRO A 136 -1.50 -19.26 -3.51
CA PRO A 136 -0.95 -19.38 -4.85
C PRO A 136 -1.81 -20.26 -5.78
N ASP A 137 -2.09 -19.80 -6.99
CA ASP A 137 -2.65 -20.65 -8.05
C ASP A 137 -1.50 -21.33 -8.80
N PRO A 138 -1.38 -22.67 -8.75
CA PRO A 138 -0.30 -23.38 -9.43
C PRO A 138 -0.32 -23.22 -10.96
N ASN A 139 -1.41 -22.72 -11.53
CA ASN A 139 -1.54 -22.45 -12.96
C ASN A 139 -1.20 -21.01 -13.33
N PHE A 140 -0.88 -20.16 -12.35
CA PHE A 140 -0.49 -18.79 -12.61
C PHE A 140 0.91 -18.73 -13.22
N HIS A 141 1.05 -18.00 -14.31
CA HIS A 141 2.32 -17.77 -15.00
C HIS A 141 2.67 -16.28 -14.87
N PRO A 142 3.51 -15.91 -13.88
CA PRO A 142 3.86 -14.52 -13.63
C PRO A 142 4.63 -13.93 -14.83
N PRO A 143 4.25 -12.74 -15.32
CA PRO A 143 4.92 -12.09 -16.44
C PRO A 143 6.30 -11.53 -16.09
N ASP A 144 6.51 -11.15 -14.84
CA ASP A 144 7.71 -10.51 -14.34
C ASP A 144 8.07 -10.96 -12.91
N MET A 145 9.07 -10.32 -12.30
CA MET A 145 9.57 -10.70 -10.99
C MET A 145 8.63 -10.27 -9.86
N GLU A 146 8.02 -9.10 -9.95
CA GLU A 146 7.08 -8.60 -8.95
C GLU A 146 5.83 -9.47 -8.90
N ALA A 147 5.27 -9.81 -10.05
CA ALA A 147 4.17 -10.77 -10.16
C ALA A 147 4.55 -12.17 -9.66
N ARG A 148 5.82 -12.58 -9.82
CA ARG A 148 6.31 -13.87 -9.30
C ARG A 148 6.35 -13.86 -7.77
N VAL A 149 6.87 -12.78 -7.14
CA VAL A 149 6.88 -12.65 -5.68
C VAL A 149 5.44 -12.64 -5.17
N MET A 150 4.56 -11.84 -5.79
CA MET A 150 3.15 -11.78 -5.45
C MET A 150 2.50 -13.17 -5.53
N GLY A 151 2.71 -13.90 -6.62
CA GLY A 151 2.08 -15.20 -6.87
C GLY A 151 2.49 -16.33 -5.90
N GLU A 152 3.56 -16.14 -5.13
CA GLU A 152 4.00 -17.09 -4.08
C GLU A 152 3.46 -16.71 -2.67
N MET A 153 2.56 -15.75 -2.59
CA MET A 153 2.00 -15.32 -1.30
C MET A 153 0.66 -15.98 -1.00
N SER A 154 0.40 -16.16 0.29
CA SER A 154 -0.94 -16.48 0.79
C SER A 154 -1.38 -15.44 1.80
N GLY A 155 -2.70 -15.31 2.02
CA GLY A 155 -3.18 -14.31 2.96
C GLY A 155 -4.67 -14.08 2.95
N THR A 156 -5.04 -12.85 3.29
CA THR A 156 -6.43 -12.41 3.37
C THR A 156 -6.65 -11.08 2.66
N LEU A 157 -7.84 -10.92 2.10
CA LEU A 157 -8.35 -9.70 1.49
C LEU A 157 -9.69 -9.36 2.12
N ILE A 158 -9.87 -8.12 2.57
CA ILE A 158 -11.15 -7.62 3.06
C ILE A 158 -11.68 -6.58 2.08
N VAL A 159 -12.91 -6.80 1.62
CA VAL A 159 -13.58 -5.94 0.66
C VAL A 159 -14.79 -5.29 1.31
N ASP A 160 -14.94 -3.98 1.14
CA ASP A 160 -16.15 -3.23 1.47
C ASP A 160 -17.28 -3.61 0.51
N ARG A 161 -18.42 -4.04 1.05
CA ARG A 161 -19.52 -4.56 0.22
C ARG A 161 -20.32 -3.48 -0.49
N ALA A 162 -20.40 -2.31 0.09
CA ALA A 162 -21.20 -1.22 -0.47
C ALA A 162 -20.49 -0.54 -1.65
N GLN A 163 -19.19 -0.36 -1.52
CA GLN A 163 -18.38 0.37 -2.52
C GLN A 163 -17.46 -0.55 -3.33
N HIS A 164 -17.40 -1.84 -2.99
CA HIS A 164 -16.48 -2.84 -3.57
C HIS A 164 -15.00 -2.43 -3.48
N ARG A 165 -14.63 -1.65 -2.45
CA ARG A 165 -13.26 -1.17 -2.26
C ARG A 165 -12.47 -2.15 -1.39
N ILE A 166 -11.19 -2.31 -1.70
CA ILE A 166 -10.27 -3.10 -0.88
C ILE A 166 -9.96 -2.31 0.38
N ARG A 167 -10.30 -2.88 1.55
CA ARG A 167 -10.00 -2.29 2.86
C ARG A 167 -8.66 -2.75 3.41
N THR A 168 -8.39 -4.05 3.32
CA THR A 168 -7.17 -4.61 3.88
C THR A 168 -6.67 -5.72 2.97
N MET A 169 -5.39 -5.76 2.75
CA MET A 169 -4.73 -6.89 2.11
C MET A 169 -3.50 -7.27 2.91
N LYS A 170 -3.48 -8.53 3.40
CA LYS A 170 -2.37 -9.08 4.19
C LYS A 170 -1.86 -10.32 3.50
N GLY A 171 -0.55 -10.39 3.32
CA GLY A 171 0.09 -11.53 2.69
C GLY A 171 1.38 -11.93 3.36
N ARG A 172 1.71 -13.22 3.19
CA ARG A 172 2.95 -13.82 3.63
C ARG A 172 3.51 -14.70 2.53
N LEU A 173 4.79 -14.59 2.29
CA LEU A 173 5.50 -15.42 1.32
C LEU A 173 5.61 -16.87 1.82
N GLU A 174 5.06 -17.83 1.08
CA GLU A 174 5.00 -19.23 1.48
C GLU A 174 6.27 -20.00 1.18
N SER A 175 7.06 -19.54 0.22
CA SER A 175 8.33 -20.15 -0.17
C SER A 175 9.36 -19.09 -0.53
N ASP A 176 10.65 -19.47 -0.54
CA ASP A 176 11.71 -18.58 -1.00
C ASP A 176 11.56 -18.26 -2.48
N VAL A 177 11.59 -16.99 -2.86
CA VAL A 177 11.67 -16.57 -4.25
C VAL A 177 13.09 -16.22 -4.64
N THR A 178 13.61 -16.91 -5.64
CA THR A 178 14.98 -16.72 -6.14
C THR A 178 14.98 -15.93 -7.44
N ILE A 179 15.89 -14.99 -7.55
CA ILE A 179 16.08 -14.12 -8.71
C ILE A 179 17.38 -14.49 -9.40
N GLY A 180 17.36 -14.62 -10.74
CA GLY A 180 18.55 -14.91 -11.53
C GLY A 180 19.17 -16.28 -11.20
N PHE A 181 18.39 -17.35 -11.24
CA PHE A 181 18.81 -18.73 -10.89
C PHE A 181 19.38 -18.87 -9.46
N GLY A 182 18.93 -18.01 -8.53
CA GLY A 182 19.44 -17.96 -7.17
C GLY A 182 20.78 -17.25 -7.02
N LEU A 183 21.31 -16.72 -8.11
CA LEU A 183 22.59 -16.05 -8.14
C LEU A 183 22.50 -14.53 -7.90
N LEU A 184 21.37 -13.86 -8.15
CA LEU A 184 21.23 -12.41 -8.01
C LEU A 184 20.59 -11.98 -6.70
N ALA A 185 19.49 -12.62 -6.29
CA ALA A 185 18.86 -12.35 -5.01
C ALA A 185 17.95 -13.52 -4.58
N ARG A 186 17.62 -13.55 -3.29
CA ARG A 186 16.63 -14.45 -2.71
C ARG A 186 15.80 -13.67 -1.69
N ILE A 187 14.49 -13.67 -1.88
CA ILE A 187 13.52 -13.20 -0.89
C ILE A 187 13.10 -14.42 -0.08
N LYS A 188 13.19 -14.32 1.24
CA LYS A 188 12.95 -15.45 2.13
C LYS A 188 11.47 -15.68 2.40
N GLN A 189 11.10 -16.94 2.53
CA GLN A 189 9.84 -17.36 3.14
C GLN A 189 9.60 -16.61 4.45
N GLY A 190 8.34 -16.26 4.70
CA GLY A 190 7.94 -15.53 5.87
C GLY A 190 8.01 -14.00 5.74
N SER A 191 8.52 -13.47 4.63
CA SER A 191 8.34 -12.06 4.29
C SER A 191 6.85 -11.72 4.22
N THR A 192 6.45 -10.57 4.76
CA THR A 192 5.04 -10.17 4.91
C THR A 192 4.78 -8.79 4.34
N PHE A 193 3.55 -8.59 3.91
CA PHE A 193 2.97 -7.26 3.73
C PHE A 193 1.59 -7.20 4.39
N ASP A 194 1.24 -6.03 4.91
CA ASP A 194 -0.07 -5.70 5.46
C ASP A 194 -0.37 -4.26 5.07
N VAL A 195 -1.41 -4.06 4.28
CA VAL A 195 -1.85 -2.75 3.82
C VAL A 195 -3.29 -2.54 4.21
N GLU A 196 -3.57 -1.44 4.92
CA GLU A 196 -4.92 -1.03 5.26
C GLU A 196 -5.28 0.26 4.53
N ARG A 197 -6.50 0.30 4.01
CA ARG A 197 -7.08 1.47 3.35
C ARG A 197 -8.36 1.87 4.05
N ARG A 198 -8.58 3.17 4.18
CA ARG A 198 -9.79 3.74 4.77
C ARG A 198 -10.35 4.86 3.91
N GLN A 199 -11.62 5.05 4.01
CA GLN A 199 -12.24 6.25 3.46
C GLN A 199 -11.88 7.45 4.35
N VAL A 200 -10.99 8.32 3.85
CA VAL A 200 -10.49 9.50 4.58
C VAL A 200 -11.38 10.73 4.38
N ALA A 201 -12.15 10.73 3.29
CA ALA A 201 -13.20 11.71 3.01
C ALA A 201 -14.28 11.06 2.13
N PRO A 202 -15.49 11.63 2.01
CA PRO A 202 -16.54 11.06 1.16
C PRO A 202 -16.05 10.82 -0.28
N GLY A 203 -16.02 9.55 -0.69
CA GLY A 203 -15.55 9.11 -2.01
C GLY A 203 -14.04 8.85 -2.12
N TYR A 204 -13.22 9.26 -1.17
CA TYR A 204 -11.76 9.13 -1.22
C TYR A 204 -11.24 8.05 -0.27
N TRP A 205 -10.50 7.11 -0.82
CA TRP A 205 -9.91 5.99 -0.09
C TRP A 205 -8.40 6.03 -0.21
N GLU A 206 -7.72 6.17 0.93
CA GLU A 206 -6.27 6.25 1.01
C GLU A 206 -5.67 5.05 1.76
N ILE A 207 -4.41 4.75 1.47
CA ILE A 207 -3.62 3.83 2.29
C ILE A 207 -3.34 4.55 3.61
N THR A 208 -3.84 3.99 4.70
CA THR A 208 -3.67 4.54 6.05
C THR A 208 -2.64 3.79 6.88
N GLU A 209 -2.39 2.53 6.57
CA GLU A 209 -1.37 1.73 7.26
C GLU A 209 -0.65 0.84 6.25
N THR A 210 0.66 0.76 6.39
CA THR A 210 1.54 -0.11 5.60
C THR A 210 2.56 -0.76 6.52
N HIS A 211 2.61 -2.10 6.51
CA HIS A 211 3.63 -2.88 7.21
C HIS A 211 4.22 -3.88 6.22
N VAL A 212 5.44 -3.64 5.79
CA VAL A 212 6.17 -4.48 4.85
C VAL A 212 7.46 -4.95 5.49
N HIS A 213 7.57 -6.25 5.68
CA HIS A 213 8.77 -6.87 6.26
C HIS A 213 9.32 -7.89 5.28
N ILE A 214 10.29 -7.46 4.50
CA ILE A 214 10.98 -8.31 3.53
C ILE A 214 12.36 -8.67 4.06
N SER A 215 12.66 -9.95 4.11
CA SER A 215 14.00 -10.45 4.42
C SER A 215 14.57 -11.22 3.24
N GLY A 216 15.87 -11.10 3.01
CA GLY A 216 16.50 -11.76 1.88
C GLY A 216 18.00 -11.53 1.81
N HIS A 217 18.61 -12.03 0.74
CA HIS A 217 20.01 -11.80 0.40
C HIS A 217 20.11 -11.44 -1.08
N ALA A 218 20.90 -10.41 -1.38
CA ALA A 218 21.36 -10.16 -2.76
C ALA A 218 22.81 -10.64 -2.89
N LEU A 219 23.18 -11.12 -4.07
CA LEU A 219 24.56 -11.41 -4.39
C LEU A 219 25.42 -10.14 -4.26
N PHE A 220 26.65 -10.39 -3.79
CA PHE A 220 27.64 -9.37 -3.43
C PHE A 220 27.42 -8.68 -2.09
N PHE A 221 26.99 -9.45 -1.04
CA PHE A 221 27.10 -9.07 0.36
C PHE A 221 26.12 -8.01 0.89
N LYS A 222 25.00 -7.75 0.22
CA LYS A 222 23.92 -6.95 0.81
C LYS A 222 22.78 -7.85 1.28
N THR A 223 22.51 -7.81 2.58
CA THR A 223 21.24 -8.28 3.11
C THR A 223 20.14 -7.37 2.55
N ILE A 224 19.16 -7.93 1.85
CA ILE A 224 17.95 -7.21 1.52
C ILE A 224 17.07 -7.32 2.75
N GLY A 225 17.01 -6.25 3.53
CA GLY A 225 16.01 -6.07 4.57
C GLY A 225 15.27 -4.79 4.25
N GLN A 226 14.02 -4.90 3.88
CA GLN A 226 13.12 -3.77 3.83
C GLN A 226 12.14 -3.95 4.97
N GLN A 227 12.12 -3.00 5.88
CA GLN A 227 11.13 -2.89 6.91
C GLN A 227 10.50 -1.52 6.75
N GLU A 228 9.21 -1.52 6.49
CA GLU A 228 8.39 -0.33 6.40
C GLU A 228 7.21 -0.54 7.35
N ASP A 229 7.10 0.31 8.34
CA ASP A 229 5.96 0.39 9.26
C ASP A 229 5.51 1.84 9.26
N GLU A 230 4.44 2.12 8.56
CA GLU A 230 3.95 3.47 8.31
C GLU A 230 2.47 3.56 8.64
N VAL A 231 2.09 4.63 9.36
CA VAL A 231 0.71 5.00 9.62
C VAL A 231 0.47 6.42 9.14
N LYS A 232 -0.56 6.63 8.33
CA LYS A 232 -0.98 7.94 7.84
C LYS A 232 -2.29 8.35 8.50
N SER A 233 -2.36 9.58 8.99
CA SER A 233 -3.52 10.14 9.67
C SER A 233 -3.70 11.62 9.33
N ASP A 234 -4.77 12.22 9.85
CA ASP A 234 -5.05 13.66 9.73
C ASP A 234 -5.12 14.17 8.29
N PHE A 235 -5.74 13.36 7.42
CA PHE A 235 -5.91 13.70 6.02
C PHE A 235 -6.75 14.97 5.84
N THR A 236 -6.21 15.90 5.07
CA THR A 236 -6.89 17.11 4.66
C THR A 236 -6.68 17.34 3.18
N LEU A 237 -7.74 17.56 2.42
CA LEU A 237 -7.67 17.78 0.98
C LEU A 237 -6.90 19.08 0.69
N VAL A 238 -5.92 19.00 -0.19
CA VAL A 238 -5.17 20.15 -0.70
C VAL A 238 -5.89 20.68 -1.94
N PRO A 239 -6.22 21.99 -2.01
CA PRO A 239 -6.89 22.54 -3.18
C PRO A 239 -6.08 22.33 -4.46
N LEU A 240 -6.76 21.99 -5.55
CA LEU A 240 -6.14 21.88 -6.87
C LEU A 240 -5.46 23.19 -7.27
N GLY A 241 -4.32 23.11 -7.92
CA GLY A 241 -3.52 24.27 -8.31
C GLY A 241 -2.73 24.90 -7.15
N THR A 242 -2.66 24.23 -5.98
CA THR A 242 -1.79 24.68 -4.87
C THR A 242 -0.34 24.65 -5.35
N THR A 243 0.33 25.80 -5.32
CA THR A 243 1.74 25.89 -5.66
C THR A 243 2.63 25.32 -4.55
N LEU A 244 3.89 24.98 -4.88
CA LEU A 244 4.84 24.51 -3.87
C LEU A 244 5.07 25.56 -2.76
N ASP A 245 5.11 26.86 -3.09
CA ASP A 245 5.24 27.92 -2.10
C ASP A 245 4.04 27.98 -1.14
N GLN A 246 2.82 27.79 -1.65
CA GLN A 246 1.63 27.68 -0.83
C GLN A 246 1.64 26.42 0.05
N ALA A 247 2.12 25.30 -0.50
CA ALA A 247 2.25 24.04 0.23
C ALA A 247 3.21 24.15 1.43
N VAL A 248 4.26 24.99 1.37
CA VAL A 248 5.12 25.29 2.52
C VAL A 248 4.32 25.90 3.69
N GLY A 249 3.34 26.73 3.39
CA GLY A 249 2.44 27.27 4.39
C GLY A 249 1.60 26.20 5.09
N LEU A 250 1.17 25.17 4.32
CA LEU A 250 0.39 24.04 4.85
C LEU A 250 1.22 23.09 5.72
N LEU A 251 2.55 22.98 5.51
CA LEU A 251 3.44 22.23 6.38
C LEU A 251 3.57 22.82 7.78
N LYS A 252 3.47 24.16 7.91
CA LYS A 252 3.66 24.89 9.16
C LYS A 252 2.36 25.12 9.93
N GLY A 253 1.22 25.00 9.26
CA GLY A 253 -0.10 25.13 9.87
C GLY A 253 -0.41 23.92 10.76
N ALA A 254 -0.70 24.15 12.04
CA ALA A 254 -1.28 23.12 12.88
C ALA A 254 -2.60 22.64 12.25
N ALA A 255 -2.83 21.33 12.24
CA ALA A 255 -4.19 20.82 12.03
C ALA A 255 -5.08 21.42 13.12
N LYS A 256 -6.09 22.20 12.71
CA LYS A 256 -7.11 22.71 13.63
C LYS A 256 -8.12 21.62 13.93
#